data_5bb08a056f1bd473227f6af3d9e28aa0
#
_entry.id   5bb08a056f1bd473227f6af3d9e28aa0
#
_cell.length_a   1.000
_cell.length_b   1.000
_cell.length_c   1.000
_cell.angle_alpha   90.00
_cell.angle_beta   90.00
_cell.angle_gamma   90.00
#
_symmetry.space_group_name_H-M   'P 1'
#
loop_
_entity.id
_entity.type
_entity.pdbx_description
1 polymer ?
#
loop_
_entity_poly.entity_id
_entity_poly.type
_entity_poly.pdbx_seq_one_letter_code
_entity_poly.pdbx_strand_id
1 'polypeptide(L)'
;LHIYIHIPFCESKCPYCAFGSHSDKFNITKEYFKALAKEIKSIKFKDKISTIFIGGGTPSSVEAGLYDEIFEYLVPNLDINCEITSEANPNSANLNWLKYMRKLGVNRLSLGVQSFNENKLKFLGRIHDSKRVFKAIKDAKIAGFTNINVDIMYGTKLDTKALLSSEIQALNKLEITHISAYSLMLESKFSTKKSYQKDSPILAKYLINSLENIGFKQYEISNFGQICNHNLSYWRGDDYYGFGAYAVGTTGFKRYKGATNLKNYIDNPFKKSIEILNDENKRDERVFLGLRSCVGVDLLDLSLEMRQRAKILIEEKKLILENERIYNPNFLLADEIFLYLSQP
;
A
#
# COMPACT_ATOMS: atom_id res chain seq x y z
N LEU A 1 17.62 1.95 2.34
CA LEU A 1 17.13 1.99 0.97
C LEU A 1 15.84 1.17 0.84
N HIS A 2 14.86 1.66 0.05
CA HIS A 2 13.56 1.04 -0.14
C HIS A 2 13.34 0.65 -1.60
N ILE A 3 12.69 -0.51 -1.83
CA ILE A 3 12.44 -1.03 -3.17
C ILE A 3 10.97 -1.42 -3.31
N TYR A 4 10.31 -0.91 -4.35
CA TYR A 4 9.00 -1.36 -4.81
C TYR A 4 9.14 -2.16 -6.12
N ILE A 5 8.53 -3.34 -6.17
CA ILE A 5 8.52 -4.21 -7.36
C ILE A 5 7.07 -4.39 -7.80
N HIS A 6 6.78 -3.98 -9.03
CA HIS A 6 5.44 -4.08 -9.59
C HIS A 6 5.25 -5.36 -10.39
N ILE A 7 4.22 -6.13 -10.06
CA ILE A 7 3.81 -7.34 -10.78
C ILE A 7 2.43 -7.11 -11.40
N PRO A 8 2.33 -6.85 -12.70
CA PRO A 8 1.10 -6.38 -13.35
C PRO A 8 0.13 -7.49 -13.77
N PHE A 9 0.09 -8.60 -13.06
CA PHE A 9 -0.78 -9.75 -13.41
C PHE A 9 -1.83 -9.98 -12.34
N CYS A 10 -3.09 -10.21 -12.76
CA CYS A 10 -4.22 -10.55 -11.90
C CYS A 10 -5.06 -11.65 -12.56
N GLU A 11 -5.58 -12.59 -11.78
CA GLU A 11 -6.55 -13.58 -12.27
C GLU A 11 -7.85 -12.91 -12.77
N SER A 12 -8.25 -11.82 -12.13
CA SER A 12 -9.41 -11.00 -12.50
C SER A 12 -9.15 -9.55 -12.17
N LYS A 13 -9.61 -8.62 -13.01
CA LYS A 13 -9.53 -7.18 -12.75
C LYS A 13 -10.79 -6.67 -12.07
N CYS A 14 -10.67 -6.23 -10.83
CA CYS A 14 -11.79 -5.66 -10.08
C CYS A 14 -12.24 -4.33 -10.70
N PRO A 15 -13.56 -4.04 -10.74
CA PRO A 15 -14.11 -2.84 -11.40
C PRO A 15 -13.62 -1.51 -10.82
N TYR A 16 -13.22 -1.49 -9.55
CA TYR A 16 -12.74 -0.30 -8.85
C TYR A 16 -11.22 -0.12 -8.90
N CYS A 17 -10.47 -1.12 -9.42
CA CYS A 17 -9.02 -1.14 -9.30
C CYS A 17 -8.35 -0.17 -10.27
N ALA A 18 -7.63 0.80 -9.73
CA ALA A 18 -6.84 1.79 -10.44
C ALA A 18 -5.41 1.32 -10.79
N PHE A 19 -4.95 0.23 -10.15
CA PHE A 19 -3.59 -0.27 -10.36
C PHE A 19 -3.38 -0.81 -11.77
N GLY A 20 -2.19 -0.57 -12.32
CA GLY A 20 -1.77 -1.09 -13.61
C GLY A 20 -1.66 -2.60 -13.59
N SER A 21 -2.70 -3.31 -14.07
CA SER A 21 -2.74 -4.77 -14.06
C SER A 21 -3.50 -5.32 -15.26
N HIS A 22 -3.19 -6.57 -15.64
CA HIS A 22 -3.73 -7.29 -16.78
C HIS A 22 -4.16 -8.69 -16.36
N SER A 23 -5.34 -9.10 -16.82
CA SER A 23 -5.87 -10.46 -16.60
C SER A 23 -5.76 -11.38 -17.82
N ASP A 24 -5.33 -10.83 -18.94
CA ASP A 24 -5.25 -11.48 -20.27
C ASP A 24 -3.80 -11.66 -20.77
N LYS A 25 -2.77 -11.40 -19.94
CA LYS A 25 -1.36 -11.31 -20.37
C LYS A 25 -0.45 -12.33 -19.67
N PHE A 26 -0.98 -13.42 -19.14
CA PHE A 26 -0.15 -14.43 -18.47
C PHE A 26 0.84 -15.15 -19.39
N ASN A 27 0.58 -15.18 -20.70
CA ASN A 27 1.46 -15.77 -21.71
C ASN A 27 2.83 -15.08 -21.83
N ILE A 28 2.97 -13.82 -21.39
CA ILE A 28 4.23 -13.06 -21.43
C ILE A 28 4.88 -12.90 -20.05
N THR A 29 4.44 -13.66 -19.06
CA THR A 29 4.94 -13.54 -17.67
C THR A 29 6.44 -13.81 -17.58
N LYS A 30 6.94 -14.85 -18.27
CA LYS A 30 8.36 -15.21 -18.25
C LYS A 30 9.24 -14.11 -18.87
N GLU A 31 8.81 -13.56 -19.99
CA GLU A 31 9.50 -12.43 -20.64
C GLU A 31 9.51 -11.18 -19.75
N TYR A 32 8.38 -10.93 -19.09
CA TYR A 32 8.28 -9.83 -18.12
C TYR A 32 9.29 -9.99 -16.99
N PHE A 33 9.36 -11.17 -16.36
CA PHE A 33 10.30 -11.41 -15.25
C PHE A 33 11.76 -11.33 -15.69
N LYS A 34 12.10 -11.78 -16.91
CA LYS A 34 13.44 -11.58 -17.48
C LYS A 34 13.78 -10.08 -17.63
N ALA A 35 12.84 -9.29 -18.14
CA ALA A 35 13.03 -7.84 -18.27
C ALA A 35 13.17 -7.17 -16.90
N LEU A 36 12.35 -7.58 -15.93
CA LEU A 36 12.38 -7.07 -14.56
C LEU A 36 13.71 -7.40 -13.86
N ALA A 37 14.19 -8.63 -13.98
CA ALA A 37 15.50 -9.04 -13.44
C ALA A 37 16.64 -8.22 -14.09
N LYS A 38 16.59 -8.00 -15.41
CA LYS A 38 17.54 -7.16 -16.13
C LYS A 38 17.53 -5.72 -15.63
N GLU A 39 16.34 -5.15 -15.37
CA GLU A 39 16.21 -3.80 -14.83
C GLU A 39 16.82 -3.70 -13.42
N ILE A 40 16.47 -4.62 -12.52
CA ILE A 40 16.97 -4.64 -11.14
C ILE A 40 18.50 -4.80 -11.11
N LYS A 41 19.05 -5.72 -11.89
CA LYS A 41 20.51 -5.98 -11.98
C LYS A 41 21.31 -4.80 -12.57
N SER A 42 20.65 -3.85 -13.23
CA SER A 42 21.32 -2.64 -13.75
C SER A 42 21.72 -1.64 -12.66
N ILE A 43 21.13 -1.76 -11.47
CA ILE A 43 21.39 -0.86 -10.35
C ILE A 43 22.42 -1.49 -9.41
N LYS A 44 23.52 -0.80 -9.18
CA LYS A 44 24.47 -1.13 -8.11
C LYS A 44 24.04 -0.39 -6.84
N PHE A 45 23.49 -1.13 -5.90
CA PHE A 45 23.07 -0.55 -4.62
C PHE A 45 24.28 -0.12 -3.80
N LYS A 46 24.30 1.14 -3.35
CA LYS A 46 25.35 1.67 -2.48
C LYS A 46 25.08 1.37 -1.01
N ASP A 47 23.81 1.40 -0.64
CA ASP A 47 23.33 1.19 0.72
C ASP A 47 22.57 -0.13 0.83
N LYS A 48 22.52 -0.70 2.04
CA LYS A 48 21.72 -1.89 2.30
C LYS A 48 20.23 -1.61 2.11
N ILE A 49 19.53 -2.61 1.59
CA ILE A 49 18.08 -2.55 1.34
C ILE A 49 17.35 -2.84 2.66
N SER A 50 16.64 -1.86 3.17
CA SER A 50 15.88 -1.95 4.42
C SER A 50 14.47 -2.49 4.21
N THR A 51 13.85 -2.23 3.04
CA THR A 51 12.53 -2.79 2.72
C THR A 51 12.40 -3.15 1.24
N ILE A 52 11.67 -4.23 0.97
CA ILE A 52 11.18 -4.60 -0.37
C ILE A 52 9.67 -4.79 -0.28
N PHE A 53 8.94 -4.18 -1.22
CA PHE A 53 7.50 -4.38 -1.35
C PHE A 53 7.15 -4.85 -2.76
N ILE A 54 6.61 -6.07 -2.86
CA ILE A 54 6.18 -6.69 -4.11
C ILE A 54 4.67 -6.55 -4.19
N GLY A 55 4.19 -5.71 -5.11
CA GLY A 55 2.78 -5.37 -5.22
C GLY A 55 2.31 -5.12 -6.65
N GLY A 56 1.19 -4.43 -6.77
CA GLY A 56 0.64 -3.94 -8.04
C GLY A 56 -0.62 -4.63 -8.51
N GLY A 57 -0.51 -5.71 -9.27
CA GLY A 57 -1.64 -6.58 -9.62
C GLY A 57 -1.88 -7.59 -8.50
N THR A 58 -1.39 -8.80 -8.70
CA THR A 58 -1.47 -9.87 -7.69
C THR A 58 -0.19 -10.72 -7.78
N PRO A 59 0.83 -10.44 -6.97
CA PRO A 59 2.08 -11.20 -7.00
C PRO A 59 1.91 -12.72 -6.85
N SER A 60 0.89 -13.15 -6.12
CA SER A 60 0.57 -14.58 -5.95
C SER A 60 -0.14 -15.23 -7.12
N SER A 61 -0.51 -14.47 -8.15
CA SER A 61 -1.12 -15.03 -9.37
C SER A 61 -0.11 -15.65 -10.34
N VAL A 62 1.19 -15.50 -10.08
CA VAL A 62 2.27 -16.04 -10.89
C VAL A 62 3.07 -17.09 -10.11
N GLU A 63 3.78 -17.95 -10.81
CA GLU A 63 4.62 -19.00 -10.22
C GLU A 63 5.74 -18.38 -9.36
N ALA A 64 5.91 -18.89 -8.14
CA ALA A 64 6.89 -18.34 -7.19
C ALA A 64 8.35 -18.50 -7.68
N GLY A 65 8.67 -19.51 -8.48
CA GLY A 65 10.00 -19.71 -9.06
C GLY A 65 10.45 -18.59 -10.02
N LEU A 66 9.51 -17.77 -10.53
CA LEU A 66 9.86 -16.63 -11.38
C LEU A 66 10.60 -15.51 -10.59
N TYR A 67 10.49 -15.52 -9.27
CA TYR A 67 11.19 -14.55 -8.41
C TYR A 67 12.65 -14.93 -8.12
N ASP A 68 13.08 -16.15 -8.43
CA ASP A 68 14.42 -16.67 -8.04
C ASP A 68 15.55 -15.75 -8.48
N GLU A 69 15.59 -15.41 -9.77
CA GLU A 69 16.67 -14.58 -10.35
C GLU A 69 16.70 -13.17 -9.74
N ILE A 70 15.56 -12.63 -9.33
CA ILE A 70 15.44 -11.33 -8.67
C ILE A 70 16.01 -11.40 -7.25
N PHE A 71 15.59 -12.41 -6.49
CA PHE A 71 16.06 -12.58 -5.11
C PHE A 71 17.53 -12.98 -5.02
N GLU A 72 18.03 -13.77 -5.96
CA GLU A 72 19.45 -14.10 -6.08
C GLU A 72 20.33 -12.85 -6.15
N TYR A 73 19.87 -11.82 -6.84
CA TYR A 73 20.57 -10.52 -6.91
C TYR A 73 20.31 -9.63 -5.69
N LEU A 74 19.10 -9.62 -5.14
CA LEU A 74 18.75 -8.72 -4.03
C LEU A 74 19.29 -9.19 -2.68
N VAL A 75 19.28 -10.51 -2.38
CA VAL A 75 19.64 -11.07 -1.07
C VAL A 75 20.99 -10.61 -0.54
N PRO A 76 22.09 -10.57 -1.33
CA PRO A 76 23.39 -10.08 -0.83
C PRO A 76 23.39 -8.61 -0.42
N ASN A 77 22.40 -7.84 -0.86
CA ASN A 77 22.30 -6.39 -0.61
C ASN A 77 21.33 -6.05 0.53
N LEU A 78 20.68 -7.05 1.15
CA LEU A 78 19.69 -6.81 2.20
C LEU A 78 20.35 -6.35 3.51
N ASP A 79 19.65 -5.49 4.23
CA ASP A 79 19.87 -5.28 5.67
C ASP A 79 19.47 -6.54 6.45
N ILE A 80 20.10 -6.77 7.61
CA ILE A 80 19.79 -7.93 8.44
C ILE A 80 18.31 -7.97 8.90
N ASN A 81 17.69 -6.80 9.04
CA ASN A 81 16.30 -6.65 9.46
C ASN A 81 15.38 -6.23 8.30
N CYS A 82 15.75 -6.51 7.05
CA CYS A 82 14.98 -6.10 5.90
C CYS A 82 13.53 -6.62 5.97
N GLU A 83 12.57 -5.71 5.87
CA GLU A 83 11.16 -6.06 5.71
C GLU A 83 10.89 -6.38 4.24
N ILE A 84 10.47 -7.61 3.94
CA ILE A 84 10.12 -8.04 2.59
C ILE A 84 8.66 -8.41 2.56
N THR A 85 7.85 -7.53 1.97
CA THR A 85 6.40 -7.72 1.82
C THR A 85 6.07 -8.28 0.44
N SER A 86 5.13 -9.21 0.37
CA SER A 86 4.45 -9.57 -0.87
C SER A 86 2.94 -9.47 -0.71
N GLU A 87 2.29 -8.81 -1.66
CA GLU A 87 0.84 -8.83 -1.79
C GLU A 87 0.38 -10.19 -2.33
N ALA A 88 -0.83 -10.60 -1.93
CA ALA A 88 -1.43 -11.82 -2.39
C ALA A 88 -2.97 -11.75 -2.38
N ASN A 89 -3.60 -12.58 -3.23
CA ASN A 89 -5.04 -12.77 -3.20
C ASN A 89 -5.36 -14.09 -2.46
N PRO A 90 -6.43 -14.15 -1.64
CA PRO A 90 -6.81 -15.37 -0.92
C PRO A 90 -6.95 -16.62 -1.81
N ASN A 91 -7.30 -16.47 -3.09
CA ASN A 91 -7.40 -17.61 -4.02
C ASN A 91 -6.05 -18.14 -4.46
N SER A 92 -5.09 -17.28 -4.76
CA SER A 92 -3.78 -17.64 -5.30
C SER A 92 -2.70 -17.85 -4.23
N ALA A 93 -2.91 -17.36 -3.01
CA ALA A 93 -2.02 -17.55 -1.86
C ALA A 93 -2.14 -19.00 -1.30
N ASN A 94 -1.77 -20.00 -2.10
CA ASN A 94 -1.78 -21.39 -1.66
C ASN A 94 -0.50 -21.73 -0.85
N LEU A 95 -0.56 -22.81 -0.07
CA LEU A 95 0.51 -23.20 0.85
C LEU A 95 1.87 -23.38 0.16
N ASN A 96 1.90 -23.93 -1.06
CA ASN A 96 3.15 -24.15 -1.79
C ASN A 96 3.80 -22.82 -2.21
N TRP A 97 3.00 -21.89 -2.74
CA TRP A 97 3.44 -20.55 -3.09
C TRP A 97 3.96 -19.81 -1.86
N LEU A 98 3.21 -19.85 -0.75
CA LEU A 98 3.57 -19.21 0.50
C LEU A 98 4.89 -19.76 1.07
N LYS A 99 5.07 -21.09 1.10
CA LYS A 99 6.33 -21.72 1.54
C LYS A 99 7.50 -21.30 0.66
N TYR A 100 7.28 -21.23 -0.65
CA TYR A 100 8.34 -20.83 -1.58
C TYR A 100 8.76 -19.37 -1.35
N MET A 101 7.81 -18.46 -1.25
CA MET A 101 8.11 -17.04 -0.97
C MET A 101 8.81 -16.86 0.39
N ARG A 102 8.42 -17.63 1.42
CA ARG A 102 9.16 -17.65 2.70
C ARG A 102 10.61 -18.10 2.51
N LYS A 103 10.86 -19.14 1.70
CA LYS A 103 12.21 -19.60 1.37
C LYS A 103 13.05 -18.51 0.67
N LEU A 104 12.45 -17.68 -0.16
CA LEU A 104 13.10 -16.53 -0.80
C LEU A 104 13.40 -15.39 0.19
N GLY A 105 12.83 -15.40 1.40
CA GLY A 105 13.05 -14.38 2.41
C GLY A 105 11.87 -13.44 2.64
N VAL A 106 10.74 -13.59 1.93
CA VAL A 106 9.54 -12.79 2.20
C VAL A 106 9.08 -13.03 3.64
N ASN A 107 8.99 -11.99 4.44
CA ASN A 107 8.70 -12.07 5.88
C ASN A 107 7.41 -11.34 6.30
N ARG A 108 6.79 -10.57 5.38
CA ARG A 108 5.47 -9.95 5.56
C ARG A 108 4.56 -10.31 4.40
N LEU A 109 3.32 -10.71 4.69
CA LEU A 109 2.28 -11.01 3.70
C LEU A 109 1.17 -9.98 3.78
N SER A 110 0.70 -9.45 2.62
CA SER A 110 -0.48 -8.58 2.54
C SER A 110 -1.57 -9.28 1.75
N LEU A 111 -2.71 -9.57 2.38
CA LEU A 111 -3.83 -10.28 1.77
C LEU A 111 -4.96 -9.31 1.38
N GLY A 112 -5.24 -9.19 0.10
CA GLY A 112 -6.34 -8.40 -0.44
C GLY A 112 -7.70 -9.06 -0.20
N VAL A 113 -8.21 -8.97 1.02
CA VAL A 113 -9.48 -9.60 1.45
C VAL A 113 -10.69 -8.77 1.03
N GLN A 114 -10.66 -7.48 1.28
CA GLN A 114 -11.66 -6.45 1.00
C GLN A 114 -12.93 -6.56 1.85
N SER A 115 -13.45 -7.76 2.12
CA SER A 115 -14.64 -8.01 2.94
C SER A 115 -14.77 -9.47 3.33
N PHE A 116 -15.54 -9.75 4.38
CA PHE A 116 -15.98 -11.10 4.77
C PHE A 116 -17.44 -11.34 4.38
N ASN A 117 -18.12 -10.34 3.82
CA ASN A 117 -19.51 -10.44 3.38
C ASN A 117 -19.58 -10.81 1.91
N GLU A 118 -20.22 -11.95 1.60
CA GLU A 118 -20.30 -12.51 0.25
C GLU A 118 -20.98 -11.55 -0.76
N ASN A 119 -22.00 -10.80 -0.32
CA ASN A 119 -22.67 -9.84 -1.19
C ASN A 119 -21.76 -8.64 -1.49
N LYS A 120 -20.97 -8.18 -0.51
CA LYS A 120 -20.01 -7.10 -0.70
C LYS A 120 -18.83 -7.56 -1.56
N LEU A 121 -18.34 -8.79 -1.39
CA LEU A 121 -17.32 -9.37 -2.27
C LEU A 121 -17.79 -9.43 -3.72
N LYS A 122 -19.00 -9.93 -3.98
CA LYS A 122 -19.60 -9.94 -5.32
C LYS A 122 -19.76 -8.52 -5.88
N PHE A 123 -20.21 -7.57 -5.06
CA PHE A 123 -20.35 -6.17 -5.44
C PHE A 123 -19.02 -5.54 -5.84
N LEU A 124 -17.93 -5.88 -5.15
CA LEU A 124 -16.56 -5.46 -5.43
C LEU A 124 -15.91 -6.25 -6.59
N GLY A 125 -16.60 -7.23 -7.19
CA GLY A 125 -16.05 -8.07 -8.25
C GLY A 125 -14.95 -9.01 -7.79
N ARG A 126 -14.97 -9.40 -6.50
CA ARG A 126 -14.01 -10.36 -5.94
C ARG A 126 -14.41 -11.79 -6.30
N ILE A 127 -13.42 -12.62 -6.63
CA ILE A 127 -13.61 -14.01 -7.04
C ILE A 127 -13.44 -15.03 -5.91
N HIS A 128 -12.97 -14.58 -4.73
CA HIS A 128 -12.83 -15.40 -3.53
C HIS A 128 -14.05 -15.21 -2.60
N ASP A 129 -14.22 -16.18 -1.70
CA ASP A 129 -15.18 -16.15 -0.60
C ASP A 129 -14.50 -15.98 0.76
N SER A 130 -15.29 -15.77 1.82
CA SER A 130 -14.78 -15.61 3.18
C SER A 130 -14.03 -16.85 3.69
N LYS A 131 -14.43 -18.07 3.31
CA LYS A 131 -13.76 -19.32 3.70
C LYS A 131 -12.33 -19.38 3.16
N ARG A 132 -12.11 -18.88 1.95
CA ARG A 132 -10.78 -18.78 1.34
C ARG A 132 -9.86 -17.85 2.12
N VAL A 133 -10.40 -16.76 2.69
CA VAL A 133 -9.62 -15.85 3.54
C VAL A 133 -9.06 -16.59 4.76
N PHE A 134 -9.94 -17.28 5.53
CA PHE A 134 -9.51 -18.03 6.71
C PHE A 134 -8.49 -19.12 6.35
N LYS A 135 -8.70 -19.81 5.21
CA LYS A 135 -7.76 -20.81 4.73
C LYS A 135 -6.41 -20.19 4.37
N ALA A 136 -6.38 -19.08 3.64
CA ALA A 136 -5.14 -18.41 3.24
C ALA A 136 -4.31 -17.94 4.44
N ILE A 137 -4.96 -17.42 5.49
CA ILE A 137 -4.28 -17.03 6.73
C ILE A 137 -3.72 -18.25 7.45
N LYS A 138 -4.50 -19.34 7.56
CA LYS A 138 -4.02 -20.60 8.13
C LYS A 138 -2.81 -21.14 7.36
N ASP A 139 -2.88 -21.16 6.03
CA ASP A 139 -1.79 -21.62 5.17
C ASP A 139 -0.54 -20.70 5.33
N ALA A 140 -0.74 -19.38 5.49
CA ALA A 140 0.34 -18.44 5.74
C ALA A 140 1.04 -18.72 7.08
N LYS A 141 0.28 -19.00 8.14
CA LYS A 141 0.84 -19.39 9.45
C LYS A 141 1.63 -20.69 9.34
N ILE A 142 1.10 -21.71 8.67
CA ILE A 142 1.79 -22.98 8.39
C ILE A 142 3.08 -22.77 7.59
N ALA A 143 3.08 -21.81 6.66
CA ALA A 143 4.28 -21.42 5.89
C ALA A 143 5.29 -20.62 6.72
N GLY A 144 4.96 -20.22 7.97
CA GLY A 144 5.86 -19.51 8.89
C GLY A 144 5.77 -17.98 8.81
N PHE A 145 4.68 -17.42 8.26
CA PHE A 145 4.43 -15.98 8.36
C PHE A 145 3.91 -15.61 9.74
N THR A 146 4.55 -14.65 10.38
CA THR A 146 4.13 -14.05 11.66
C THR A 146 3.60 -12.63 11.46
N ASN A 147 4.05 -11.94 10.41
CA ASN A 147 3.59 -10.59 10.04
C ASN A 147 2.63 -10.69 8.85
N ILE A 148 1.32 -10.58 9.14
CA ILE A 148 0.25 -10.74 8.16
C ILE A 148 -0.65 -9.52 8.20
N ASN A 149 -0.83 -8.88 7.06
CA ASN A 149 -1.78 -7.82 6.82
C ASN A 149 -3.04 -8.35 6.12
N VAL A 150 -4.17 -7.75 6.44
CA VAL A 150 -5.44 -7.93 5.75
C VAL A 150 -5.95 -6.58 5.26
N ASP A 151 -6.16 -6.46 3.96
CA ASP A 151 -6.80 -5.27 3.38
C ASP A 151 -8.32 -5.43 3.45
N ILE A 152 -9.00 -4.43 3.98
CA ILE A 152 -10.46 -4.30 3.96
C ILE A 152 -10.88 -3.01 3.27
N MET A 153 -12.05 -3.02 2.68
CA MET A 153 -12.60 -1.86 1.99
C MET A 153 -13.89 -1.40 2.66
N TYR A 154 -14.02 -0.10 2.87
CA TYR A 154 -15.25 0.54 3.35
C TYR A 154 -15.67 1.68 2.41
N GLY A 155 -16.76 2.39 2.73
CA GLY A 155 -17.29 3.45 1.87
C GLY A 155 -18.04 2.93 0.65
N THR A 156 -18.45 1.68 0.64
CA THR A 156 -19.34 1.12 -0.39
C THR A 156 -20.81 1.43 -0.05
N LYS A 157 -21.68 1.47 -1.03
CA LYS A 157 -23.12 1.66 -0.80
C LYS A 157 -23.78 0.60 0.08
N LEU A 158 -23.13 -0.56 0.20
CA LEU A 158 -23.61 -1.68 1.04
C LEU A 158 -23.26 -1.50 2.51
N ASP A 159 -22.34 -0.59 2.84
CA ASP A 159 -21.86 -0.45 4.20
C ASP A 159 -22.95 0.14 5.10
N THR A 160 -23.16 -0.59 6.17
CA THR A 160 -23.97 -0.22 7.32
C THR A 160 -23.15 -0.47 8.58
N LYS A 161 -23.57 0.13 9.70
CA LYS A 161 -22.91 -0.13 11.00
C LYS A 161 -22.93 -1.61 11.35
N ALA A 162 -24.04 -2.33 11.05
CA ALA A 162 -24.17 -3.75 11.30
C ALA A 162 -23.19 -4.59 10.45
N LEU A 163 -23.05 -4.25 9.14
CA LEU A 163 -22.10 -4.94 8.27
C LEU A 163 -20.67 -4.72 8.73
N LEU A 164 -20.27 -3.47 9.00
CA LEU A 164 -18.94 -3.17 9.52
C LEU A 164 -18.66 -3.87 10.86
N SER A 165 -19.65 -3.94 11.77
CA SER A 165 -19.53 -4.70 13.02
C SER A 165 -19.25 -6.19 12.77
N SER A 166 -19.92 -6.81 11.78
CA SER A 166 -19.67 -8.22 11.43
C SER A 166 -18.27 -8.44 10.85
N GLU A 167 -17.75 -7.49 10.06
CA GLU A 167 -16.39 -7.54 9.55
C GLU A 167 -15.34 -7.40 10.66
N ILE A 168 -15.55 -6.50 11.63
CA ILE A 168 -14.68 -6.38 12.81
C ILE A 168 -14.67 -7.67 13.63
N GLN A 169 -15.82 -8.31 13.81
CA GLN A 169 -15.88 -9.61 14.50
C GLN A 169 -15.12 -10.71 13.75
N ALA A 170 -15.14 -10.69 12.42
CA ALA A 170 -14.35 -11.63 11.61
C ALA A 170 -12.86 -11.35 11.74
N LEU A 171 -12.43 -10.09 11.64
CA LEU A 171 -11.04 -9.67 11.84
C LEU A 171 -10.49 -10.07 13.20
N ASN A 172 -11.26 -9.90 14.27
CA ASN A 172 -10.86 -10.24 15.63
C ASN A 172 -10.63 -11.75 15.87
N LYS A 173 -11.08 -12.61 14.94
CA LYS A 173 -10.85 -14.06 14.98
C LYS A 173 -9.60 -14.49 14.22
N LEU A 174 -8.92 -13.56 13.54
CA LEU A 174 -7.77 -13.86 12.70
C LEU A 174 -6.46 -13.64 13.45
N GLU A 175 -5.50 -14.50 13.19
CA GLU A 175 -4.13 -14.36 13.69
C GLU A 175 -3.31 -13.43 12.75
N ILE A 176 -3.63 -12.15 12.79
CA ILE A 176 -3.02 -11.08 11.98
C ILE A 176 -2.38 -10.03 12.87
N THR A 177 -1.46 -9.25 12.31
CA THR A 177 -0.73 -8.19 13.03
C THR A 177 -1.02 -6.80 12.49
N HIS A 178 -1.66 -6.72 11.33
CA HIS A 178 -1.87 -5.47 10.63
C HIS A 178 -3.19 -5.48 9.84
N ILE A 179 -3.82 -4.34 9.73
CA ILE A 179 -5.03 -4.13 8.93
C ILE A 179 -4.84 -2.87 8.09
N SER A 180 -5.11 -2.97 6.78
CA SER A 180 -5.26 -1.81 5.90
C SER A 180 -6.75 -1.62 5.60
N ALA A 181 -7.31 -0.48 6.00
CA ALA A 181 -8.71 -0.13 5.77
C ALA A 181 -8.81 1.03 4.79
N TYR A 182 -9.22 0.73 3.56
CA TYR A 182 -9.32 1.73 2.49
C TYR A 182 -10.75 2.14 2.24
N SER A 183 -11.00 3.45 2.13
CA SER A 183 -12.25 3.96 1.58
C SER A 183 -12.31 3.66 0.08
N LEU A 184 -13.47 3.20 -0.39
CA LEU A 184 -13.69 3.01 -1.83
C LEU A 184 -13.60 4.37 -2.54
N MET A 185 -12.58 4.54 -3.36
CA MET A 185 -12.40 5.68 -4.25
C MET A 185 -12.59 5.21 -5.69
N LEU A 186 -13.44 5.90 -6.43
CA LEU A 186 -13.71 5.59 -7.84
C LEU A 186 -12.95 6.59 -8.72
N GLU A 187 -12.13 6.09 -9.64
CA GLU A 187 -11.55 6.95 -10.67
C GLU A 187 -12.63 7.62 -11.53
N SER A 188 -12.30 8.77 -12.10
CA SER A 188 -13.20 9.59 -12.95
C SER A 188 -13.83 8.79 -14.09
N LYS A 189 -13.17 7.76 -14.61
CA LYS A 189 -13.69 6.81 -15.62
C LYS A 189 -14.93 6.03 -15.13
N PHE A 190 -15.09 5.90 -13.81
CA PHE A 190 -16.22 5.25 -13.15
C PHE A 190 -17.19 6.23 -12.50
N SER A 191 -17.01 7.53 -12.68
CA SER A 191 -17.82 8.61 -12.07
C SER A 191 -19.31 8.54 -12.41
N THR A 192 -19.68 7.88 -13.52
CA THR A 192 -21.09 7.57 -13.86
C THR A 192 -21.74 6.55 -12.90
N LYS A 193 -20.95 5.91 -12.04
CA LYS A 193 -21.39 4.92 -11.05
C LYS A 193 -21.38 5.45 -9.62
N LYS A 194 -21.86 6.69 -9.36
CA LYS A 194 -22.14 7.21 -8.00
C LYS A 194 -22.92 6.23 -7.12
N SER A 195 -23.55 5.20 -7.73
CA SER A 195 -24.23 4.12 -7.02
C SER A 195 -23.32 3.12 -6.29
N TYR A 196 -22.00 3.17 -6.43
CA TYR A 196 -21.06 2.25 -5.78
C TYR A 196 -20.52 2.78 -4.46
N GLN A 197 -20.32 4.08 -4.35
CA GLN A 197 -19.68 4.73 -3.20
C GLN A 197 -20.73 5.31 -2.25
N LYS A 198 -20.41 5.27 -0.97
CA LYS A 198 -21.16 5.94 0.10
C LYS A 198 -20.16 6.66 1.00
N ASP A 199 -20.01 7.94 0.79
CA ASP A 199 -19.23 8.76 1.70
C ASP A 199 -20.01 8.91 3.03
N SER A 200 -19.39 8.48 4.13
CA SER A 200 -19.98 8.56 5.45
C SER A 200 -18.89 8.68 6.53
N PRO A 201 -18.56 9.91 6.93
CA PRO A 201 -17.63 10.15 8.04
C PRO A 201 -18.03 9.41 9.32
N ILE A 202 -19.33 9.23 9.57
CA ILE A 202 -19.84 8.49 10.72
C ILE A 202 -19.44 7.01 10.65
N LEU A 203 -19.55 6.37 9.48
CA LEU A 203 -19.14 4.97 9.29
C LEU A 203 -17.63 4.82 9.32
N ALA A 204 -16.88 5.77 8.74
CA ALA A 204 -15.42 5.81 8.81
C ALA A 204 -14.94 5.89 10.27
N LYS A 205 -15.45 6.84 11.04
CA LYS A 205 -15.14 6.98 12.47
C LYS A 205 -15.52 5.74 13.29
N TYR A 206 -16.69 5.15 12.98
CA TYR A 206 -17.12 3.91 13.63
C TYR A 206 -16.14 2.77 13.35
N LEU A 207 -15.71 2.60 12.10
CA LEU A 207 -14.74 1.58 11.72
C LEU A 207 -13.40 1.77 12.43
N ILE A 208 -12.83 2.98 12.38
CA ILE A 208 -11.56 3.32 13.03
C ILE A 208 -11.60 2.99 14.51
N ASN A 209 -12.59 3.53 15.24
CA ASN A 209 -12.73 3.27 16.68
C ASN A 209 -12.90 1.77 16.99
N SER A 210 -13.60 1.04 16.11
CA SER A 210 -13.82 -0.41 16.32
C SER A 210 -12.54 -1.21 16.09
N LEU A 211 -11.68 -0.83 15.13
CA LEU A 211 -10.36 -1.45 14.91
C LEU A 211 -9.44 -1.18 16.12
N GLU A 212 -9.43 0.04 16.63
CA GLU A 212 -8.65 0.38 17.81
C GLU A 212 -9.13 -0.39 19.07
N ASN A 213 -10.43 -0.54 19.24
CA ASN A 213 -11.01 -1.31 20.37
C ASN A 213 -10.64 -2.79 20.36
N ILE A 214 -10.34 -3.37 19.18
CA ILE A 214 -9.82 -4.74 19.08
C ILE A 214 -8.29 -4.82 19.05
N GLY A 215 -7.59 -3.71 19.37
CA GLY A 215 -6.15 -3.66 19.59
C GLY A 215 -5.31 -3.22 18.38
N PHE A 216 -5.91 -2.83 17.26
CA PHE A 216 -5.19 -2.33 16.09
C PHE A 216 -5.14 -0.80 16.10
N LYS A 217 -4.09 -0.24 16.69
CA LYS A 217 -3.89 1.22 16.75
C LYS A 217 -3.63 1.79 15.36
N GLN A 218 -4.33 2.87 15.01
CA GLN A 218 -4.07 3.62 13.78
C GLN A 218 -2.72 4.33 13.84
N TYR A 219 -1.88 4.20 12.80
CA TYR A 219 -0.60 4.91 12.71
C TYR A 219 -0.48 5.79 11.45
N GLU A 220 -1.38 5.63 10.49
CA GLU A 220 -1.56 6.51 9.34
C GLU A 220 -3.00 6.38 8.81
N ILE A 221 -3.34 7.14 7.77
CA ILE A 221 -4.73 7.34 7.32
C ILE A 221 -5.51 6.03 7.08
N SER A 222 -4.83 4.97 6.61
CA SER A 222 -5.47 3.71 6.22
C SER A 222 -4.95 2.47 6.98
N ASN A 223 -3.86 2.58 7.73
CA ASN A 223 -3.18 1.41 8.30
C ASN A 223 -3.18 1.37 9.82
N PHE A 224 -3.34 0.15 10.35
CA PHE A 224 -3.56 -0.13 11.78
C PHE A 224 -2.71 -1.32 12.24
N GLY A 225 -2.21 -1.27 13.48
CA GLY A 225 -1.48 -2.36 14.13
C GLY A 225 0.03 -2.24 13.99
N GLN A 226 0.73 -3.35 13.70
CA GLN A 226 2.18 -3.38 13.55
C GLN A 226 2.61 -2.57 12.32
N ILE A 227 3.47 -1.57 12.52
CA ILE A 227 3.90 -0.67 11.46
C ILE A 227 4.53 -1.44 10.29
N CYS A 228 4.06 -1.15 9.06
CA CYS A 228 4.73 -1.53 7.82
C CYS A 228 5.83 -0.51 7.52
N ASN A 229 7.10 -0.92 7.63
CA ASN A 229 8.24 -0.02 7.45
C ASN A 229 8.33 0.53 6.03
N HIS A 230 7.94 -0.27 5.03
CA HIS A 230 7.91 0.19 3.65
C HIS A 230 6.89 1.33 3.45
N ASN A 231 5.65 1.18 3.95
CA ASN A 231 4.64 2.24 3.88
C ASN A 231 5.09 3.47 4.68
N LEU A 232 5.69 3.26 5.85
CA LEU A 232 6.19 4.37 6.67
C LEU A 232 7.30 5.16 5.96
N SER A 233 8.14 4.51 5.14
CA SER A 233 9.15 5.22 4.34
C SER A 233 8.53 6.18 3.33
N TYR A 234 7.39 5.81 2.72
CA TYR A 234 6.63 6.73 1.85
C TYR A 234 6.10 7.94 2.63
N TRP A 235 5.55 7.72 3.83
CA TRP A 235 5.05 8.80 4.68
C TRP A 235 6.15 9.76 5.17
N ARG A 236 7.40 9.28 5.26
CA ARG A 236 8.58 10.12 5.54
C ARG A 236 9.08 10.89 4.32
N GLY A 237 8.63 10.54 3.12
CA GLY A 237 9.16 11.08 1.87
C GLY A 237 10.56 10.54 1.54
N ASP A 238 10.89 9.33 2.02
CA ASP A 238 12.18 8.69 1.76
C ASP A 238 12.32 8.32 0.27
N ASP A 239 13.57 8.30 -0.20
CA ASP A 239 13.89 7.84 -1.55
C ASP A 239 13.66 6.32 -1.67
N TYR A 240 13.10 5.92 -2.81
CA TYR A 240 12.87 4.52 -3.12
C TYR A 240 13.01 4.20 -4.60
N TYR A 241 13.45 2.99 -4.91
CA TYR A 241 13.47 2.49 -6.28
C TYR A 241 12.16 1.78 -6.62
N GLY A 242 11.58 2.15 -7.79
CA GLY A 242 10.45 1.44 -8.38
C GLY A 242 10.89 0.66 -9.61
N PHE A 243 10.66 -0.66 -9.60
CA PHE A 243 10.97 -1.57 -10.70
C PHE A 243 9.72 -2.20 -11.27
N GLY A 244 9.73 -2.39 -12.58
CA GLY A 244 8.61 -2.99 -13.31
C GLY A 244 7.77 -1.98 -14.08
N ALA A 245 6.93 -2.50 -14.96
CA ALA A 245 5.93 -1.70 -15.67
C ALA A 245 5.02 -1.03 -14.64
N TYR A 246 4.58 0.21 -14.89
CA TYR A 246 3.77 1.05 -14.00
C TYR A 246 4.47 1.51 -12.71
N ALA A 247 5.57 0.89 -12.28
CA ALA A 247 6.25 1.26 -11.05
C ALA A 247 6.68 2.73 -11.07
N VAL A 248 6.49 3.40 -9.95
CA VAL A 248 7.04 4.73 -9.69
C VAL A 248 8.20 4.59 -8.71
N GLY A 249 9.23 5.39 -8.84
CA GLY A 249 10.32 5.55 -7.89
C GLY A 249 10.69 7.01 -7.75
N THR A 250 11.27 7.38 -6.62
CA THR A 250 11.76 8.74 -6.35
C THR A 250 13.16 8.66 -5.76
N THR A 251 14.12 9.35 -6.37
CA THR A 251 15.51 9.43 -5.88
C THR A 251 15.99 10.88 -6.00
N GLY A 252 16.26 11.50 -4.86
CA GLY A 252 16.54 12.93 -4.79
C GLY A 252 15.40 13.75 -5.37
N PHE A 253 15.70 14.57 -6.36
CA PHE A 253 14.72 15.40 -7.08
C PHE A 253 14.14 14.77 -8.35
N LYS A 254 14.39 13.48 -8.57
CA LYS A 254 13.87 12.76 -9.74
C LYS A 254 12.80 11.77 -9.33
N ARG A 255 11.58 11.98 -9.85
CA ARG A 255 10.53 10.97 -9.84
C ARG A 255 10.47 10.34 -11.22
N TYR A 256 10.42 9.03 -11.27
CA TYR A 256 10.36 8.32 -12.52
C TYR A 256 9.28 7.23 -12.50
N LYS A 257 8.75 6.94 -13.69
CA LYS A 257 7.71 5.93 -13.87
C LYS A 257 8.08 4.99 -15.01
N GLY A 258 7.98 3.69 -14.76
CA GLY A 258 8.12 2.63 -15.76
C GLY A 258 7.02 2.71 -16.84
N ALA A 259 7.29 2.12 -18.00
CA ALA A 259 6.33 2.08 -19.09
C ALA A 259 5.00 1.45 -18.65
N THR A 260 3.88 2.02 -19.11
CA THR A 260 2.53 1.51 -18.80
C THR A 260 2.03 0.45 -19.79
N ASN A 261 2.77 0.22 -20.88
CA ASN A 261 2.53 -0.87 -21.83
C ASN A 261 3.54 -2.00 -21.59
N LEU A 262 3.05 -3.22 -21.34
CA LEU A 262 3.92 -4.37 -21.00
C LEU A 262 4.91 -4.73 -22.12
N LYS A 263 4.50 -4.65 -23.38
CA LYS A 263 5.40 -4.91 -24.50
C LYS A 263 6.55 -3.91 -24.53
N ASN A 264 6.23 -2.63 -24.43
CA ASN A 264 7.25 -1.58 -24.41
C ASN A 264 8.22 -1.75 -23.22
N TYR A 265 7.72 -2.19 -22.07
CA TYR A 265 8.54 -2.48 -20.90
C TYR A 265 9.46 -3.69 -21.15
N ILE A 266 8.94 -4.79 -21.69
CA ILE A 266 9.72 -5.99 -22.02
C ILE A 266 10.81 -5.67 -23.03
N ASP A 267 10.50 -4.91 -24.08
CA ASP A 267 11.43 -4.53 -25.13
C ASP A 267 12.55 -3.60 -24.59
N ASN A 268 12.21 -2.69 -23.66
CA ASN A 268 13.18 -1.79 -23.04
C ASN A 268 12.79 -1.42 -21.58
N PRO A 269 13.21 -2.22 -20.58
CA PRO A 269 12.86 -1.98 -19.19
C PRO A 269 13.53 -0.75 -18.56
N PHE A 270 14.53 -0.17 -19.23
CA PHE A 270 15.25 1.01 -18.75
C PHE A 270 14.56 2.33 -19.12
N LYS A 271 13.62 2.29 -20.08
CA LYS A 271 12.91 3.49 -20.52
C LYS A 271 11.88 3.92 -19.49
N LYS A 272 12.08 5.10 -18.91
CA LYS A 272 11.19 5.69 -17.90
C LYS A 272 10.79 7.10 -18.30
N SER A 273 9.59 7.51 -17.94
CA SER A 273 9.24 8.94 -17.89
C SER A 273 9.84 9.53 -16.62
N ILE A 274 10.34 10.75 -16.71
CA ILE A 274 11.02 11.44 -15.61
C ILE A 274 10.31 12.78 -15.36
N GLU A 275 10.03 13.05 -14.11
CA GLU A 275 9.57 14.32 -13.55
C GLU A 275 10.70 14.87 -12.68
N ILE A 276 11.04 16.14 -12.84
CA ILE A 276 12.01 16.83 -12.00
C ILE A 276 11.25 17.63 -10.95
N LEU A 277 11.48 17.30 -9.71
CA LEU A 277 10.93 18.01 -8.54
C LEU A 277 11.86 19.16 -8.14
N ASN A 278 11.33 20.16 -7.45
CA ASN A 278 12.09 21.20 -6.80
C ASN A 278 11.94 21.12 -5.27
N ASP A 279 12.60 22.02 -4.54
CA ASP A 279 12.55 22.05 -3.07
C ASP A 279 11.14 22.31 -2.54
N GLU A 280 10.37 23.15 -3.23
CA GLU A 280 8.98 23.45 -2.88
C GLU A 280 8.09 22.21 -3.03
N ASN A 281 8.17 21.51 -4.17
CA ASN A 281 7.43 20.26 -4.37
C ASN A 281 7.74 19.23 -3.26
N LYS A 282 9.01 19.05 -2.94
CA LYS A 282 9.43 18.11 -1.89
C LYS A 282 8.95 18.52 -0.51
N ARG A 283 8.94 19.82 -0.21
CA ARG A 283 8.43 20.34 1.06
C ARG A 283 6.93 20.13 1.17
N ASP A 284 6.17 20.50 0.15
CA ASP A 284 4.71 20.33 0.13
C ASP A 284 4.30 18.86 0.26
N GLU A 285 5.05 17.96 -0.39
CA GLU A 285 4.86 16.53 -0.23
C GLU A 285 5.11 16.07 1.21
N ARG A 286 6.18 16.54 1.89
CA ARG A 286 6.44 16.17 3.29
C ARG A 286 5.34 16.68 4.21
N VAL A 287 4.82 17.89 3.98
CA VAL A 287 3.68 18.41 4.74
C VAL A 287 2.43 17.53 4.51
N PHE A 288 2.12 17.25 3.24
CA PHE A 288 0.97 16.44 2.85
C PHE A 288 1.02 15.02 3.45
N LEU A 289 2.17 14.36 3.37
CA LEU A 289 2.39 13.00 3.86
C LEU A 289 2.44 12.95 5.39
N GLY A 290 3.11 13.91 6.02
CA GLY A 290 3.25 13.97 7.48
C GLY A 290 1.91 14.16 8.19
N LEU A 291 1.00 14.97 7.63
CA LEU A 291 -0.36 15.16 8.18
C LEU A 291 -1.22 13.89 8.11
N ARG A 292 -0.85 12.91 7.30
CA ARG A 292 -1.59 11.64 7.11
C ARG A 292 -1.04 10.48 7.92
N SER A 293 0.00 10.70 8.69
CA SER A 293 0.70 9.63 9.40
C SER A 293 1.26 10.05 10.75
N CYS A 294 1.64 9.07 11.55
CA CYS A 294 2.35 9.26 12.81
C CYS A 294 3.76 9.88 12.64
N VAL A 295 4.23 10.07 11.41
CA VAL A 295 5.50 10.77 11.13
C VAL A 295 5.41 12.24 11.52
N GLY A 296 4.24 12.88 11.32
CA GLY A 296 4.08 14.30 11.56
C GLY A 296 4.88 15.17 10.58
N VAL A 297 4.81 16.47 10.76
CA VAL A 297 5.46 17.48 9.91
C VAL A 297 6.45 18.28 10.73
N ASP A 298 7.69 18.39 10.28
CA ASP A 298 8.71 19.23 10.88
C ASP A 298 8.34 20.72 10.69
N LEU A 299 8.53 21.55 11.72
CA LEU A 299 8.28 22.99 11.59
C LEU A 299 9.16 23.64 10.52
N LEU A 300 10.33 23.06 10.20
CA LEU A 300 11.21 23.55 9.14
C LEU A 300 10.61 23.36 7.73
N ASP A 301 9.71 22.39 7.57
CA ASP A 301 9.00 22.18 6.30
C ASP A 301 7.81 23.16 6.10
N LEU A 302 7.46 23.96 7.12
CA LEU A 302 6.38 24.94 7.01
C LEU A 302 6.90 26.32 6.63
N SER A 303 6.24 26.99 5.66
CA SER A 303 6.46 28.41 5.40
C SER A 303 6.04 29.27 6.61
N LEU A 304 6.37 30.56 6.61
CA LEU A 304 5.95 31.47 7.68
C LEU A 304 4.41 31.52 7.78
N GLU A 305 3.73 31.57 6.66
CA GLU A 305 2.26 31.62 6.59
C GLU A 305 1.65 30.31 7.11
N MET A 306 2.20 29.17 6.68
CA MET A 306 1.79 27.85 7.19
C MET A 306 1.98 27.73 8.71
N ARG A 307 3.09 28.25 9.26
CA ARG A 307 3.33 28.24 10.72
C ARG A 307 2.30 29.07 11.49
N GLN A 308 1.92 30.24 10.96
CA GLN A 308 0.90 31.07 11.57
C GLN A 308 -0.46 30.35 11.61
N ARG A 309 -0.85 29.71 10.51
CA ARG A 309 -2.08 28.91 10.43
C ARG A 309 -2.02 27.66 11.31
N ALA A 310 -0.87 26.98 11.35
CA ALA A 310 -0.68 25.82 12.21
C ALA A 310 -0.85 26.19 13.70
N LYS A 311 -0.37 27.38 14.11
CA LYS A 311 -0.56 27.88 15.48
C LYS A 311 -2.03 27.98 15.86
N ILE A 312 -2.88 28.49 14.96
CA ILE A 312 -4.34 28.56 15.19
C ILE A 312 -4.90 27.15 15.39
N LEU A 313 -4.54 26.18 14.51
CA LEU A 313 -5.00 24.81 14.62
C LEU A 313 -4.50 24.10 15.90
N ILE A 314 -3.33 24.46 16.39
CA ILE A 314 -2.80 23.97 17.69
C ILE A 314 -3.61 24.52 18.84
N GLU A 315 -3.90 25.82 18.85
CA GLU A 315 -4.75 26.48 19.87
C GLU A 315 -6.16 25.86 19.88
N GLU A 316 -6.71 25.50 18.70
CA GLU A 316 -7.98 24.79 18.54
C GLU A 316 -7.91 23.28 18.84
N LYS A 317 -6.74 22.74 19.22
CA LYS A 317 -6.49 21.31 19.46
C LYS A 317 -6.77 20.40 18.24
N LYS A 318 -6.72 20.95 17.03
CA LYS A 318 -6.79 20.22 15.77
C LYS A 318 -5.44 19.69 15.32
N LEU A 319 -4.35 20.30 15.80
CA LEU A 319 -2.98 19.80 15.66
C LEU A 319 -2.32 19.75 17.03
N ILE A 320 -1.32 18.89 17.17
CA ILE A 320 -0.48 18.76 18.38
C ILE A 320 0.94 19.15 18.00
N LEU A 321 1.59 19.98 18.82
CA LEU A 321 3.00 20.32 18.66
C LEU A 321 3.82 19.60 19.72
N GLU A 322 4.75 18.76 19.29
CA GLU A 322 5.70 18.05 20.14
C GLU A 322 7.08 18.03 19.48
N ASN A 323 8.14 18.41 20.21
CA ASN A 323 9.53 18.34 19.75
C ASN A 323 9.76 18.95 18.34
N GLU A 324 9.25 20.17 18.13
CA GLU A 324 9.32 20.91 16.84
C GLU A 324 8.63 20.20 15.66
N ARG A 325 7.74 19.26 15.93
CA ARG A 325 6.90 18.60 14.94
C ARG A 325 5.43 18.81 15.26
N ILE A 326 4.63 19.00 14.21
CA ILE A 326 3.18 19.00 14.32
C ILE A 326 2.63 17.63 13.91
N TYR A 327 1.64 17.16 14.67
CA TYR A 327 0.94 15.91 14.45
C TYR A 327 -0.54 16.16 14.28
N ASN A 328 -1.14 15.43 13.34
CA ASN A 328 -2.58 15.41 13.17
C ASN A 328 -3.19 14.26 13.98
N PRO A 329 -3.95 14.53 15.06
CA PRO A 329 -4.56 13.48 15.87
C PRO A 329 -5.77 12.80 15.20
N ASN A 330 -6.24 13.34 14.07
CA ASN A 330 -7.39 12.81 13.33
C ASN A 330 -7.10 12.80 11.84
N PHE A 331 -6.56 11.69 11.34
CA PHE A 331 -6.18 11.56 9.93
C PHE A 331 -7.34 11.74 8.94
N LEU A 332 -8.60 11.63 9.36
CA LEU A 332 -9.76 11.94 8.51
C LEU A 332 -9.83 13.42 8.11
N LEU A 333 -9.16 14.31 8.82
CA LEU A 333 -9.11 15.76 8.54
C LEU A 333 -7.82 16.17 7.81
N ALA A 334 -7.00 15.21 7.39
CA ALA A 334 -5.68 15.52 6.84
C ALA A 334 -5.75 16.39 5.58
N ASP A 335 -6.73 16.16 4.71
CA ASP A 335 -6.90 16.90 3.46
C ASP A 335 -7.35 18.35 3.73
N GLU A 336 -8.31 18.54 4.62
CA GLU A 336 -8.81 19.85 5.02
C GLU A 336 -7.72 20.66 5.74
N ILE A 337 -6.96 20.02 6.62
CA ILE A 337 -5.84 20.66 7.31
C ILE A 337 -4.76 21.09 6.30
N PHE A 338 -4.38 20.19 5.37
CA PHE A 338 -3.40 20.52 4.34
C PHE A 338 -3.87 21.69 3.47
N LEU A 339 -5.11 21.66 3.00
CA LEU A 339 -5.70 22.75 2.21
C LEU A 339 -5.72 24.07 2.98
N TYR A 340 -6.06 24.06 4.27
CA TYR A 340 -6.05 25.25 5.11
C TYR A 340 -4.63 25.80 5.29
N LEU A 341 -3.65 24.95 5.53
CA LEU A 341 -2.25 25.37 5.68
C LEU A 341 -1.68 25.94 4.38
N SER A 342 -2.05 25.38 3.22
CA SER A 342 -1.51 25.70 1.89
C SER A 342 -2.24 26.85 1.19
N GLN A 343 -3.22 27.51 1.83
CA GLN A 343 -3.88 28.68 1.27
C GLN A 343 -2.84 29.78 0.94
N PRO A 344 -3.04 30.56 -0.14
CA PRO A 344 -2.17 31.70 -0.45
C PRO A 344 -2.27 32.83 0.58
#